data_beea5532722002d1aceb36caf2f94c56
#
_entry.id   beea5532722002d1aceb36caf2f94c56
#
_cell.length_a   1.000
_cell.length_b   1.000
_cell.length_c   1.000
_cell.angle_alpha   90.00
_cell.angle_beta   90.00
_cell.angle_gamma   90.00
#
_symmetry.space_group_name_H-M   'P 1'
#
loop_
_entity.id
_entity.type
_entity.pdbx_description
1 polymer ?
#
loop_
_entity_poly.entity_id
_entity_poly.type
_entity_poly.pdbx_seq_one_letter_code
_entity_poly.pdbx_strand_id
1 'polypeptide(L)'
;MYIGKEPVNGFFTRQSLSTDGSTTAFTLDFTIASTTSILVLSGGVVQEPDVAYTLSGGGTGITFTSAPNANTDTYIHYLGQAIVQNLLDVNGAELVLDIDADTTIHADTDDQIDFKLGGSDVIAFKTTGIHLPD
;
A
#
# COMPACT_ATOMS: atom_id res chain seq x y z
N MET A 1 -13.41 21.95 -16.12
CA MET A 1 -12.82 20.71 -16.68
C MET A 1 -11.67 20.31 -15.78
N TYR A 2 -11.73 19.16 -15.13
CA TYR A 2 -10.66 18.66 -14.27
C TYR A 2 -9.57 18.07 -15.18
N ILE A 3 -8.35 18.57 -15.06
CA ILE A 3 -7.20 18.08 -15.85
C ILE A 3 -6.39 17.15 -14.96
N GLY A 4 -6.53 15.87 -15.17
CA GLY A 4 -5.84 14.82 -14.43
C GLY A 4 -6.74 13.61 -14.16
N LYS A 5 -6.16 12.54 -13.61
CA LYS A 5 -6.90 11.38 -13.16
C LYS A 5 -7.77 11.83 -11.97
N GLU A 6 -9.06 11.50 -11.98
CA GLU A 6 -9.90 11.75 -10.81
C GLU A 6 -9.23 11.16 -9.57
N PRO A 7 -9.16 11.93 -8.45
CA PRO A 7 -8.64 11.36 -7.23
C PRO A 7 -9.52 10.15 -6.87
N VAL A 8 -8.93 8.98 -6.82
CA VAL A 8 -9.59 7.80 -6.28
C VAL A 8 -9.73 8.11 -4.79
N ASN A 9 -10.97 8.36 -4.35
CA ASN A 9 -11.26 8.54 -2.94
C ASN A 9 -10.72 7.32 -2.19
N GLY A 10 -9.88 7.55 -1.19
CA GLY A 10 -9.37 6.49 -0.36
C GLY A 10 -10.56 5.77 0.28
N PHE A 11 -10.80 4.53 -0.11
CA PHE A 11 -11.82 3.71 0.52
C PHE A 11 -11.26 3.21 1.85
N PHE A 12 -11.99 3.46 2.93
CA PHE A 12 -11.75 2.75 4.17
C PHE A 12 -12.23 1.32 3.98
N THR A 13 -11.30 0.38 3.86
CA THR A 13 -11.63 -1.03 3.70
C THR A 13 -12.11 -1.59 5.03
N ARG A 14 -13.20 -2.39 5.00
CA ARG A 14 -13.71 -3.12 6.16
C ARG A 14 -13.40 -4.61 6.00
N GLN A 15 -12.82 -5.20 7.03
CA GLN A 15 -12.67 -6.64 7.18
C GLN A 15 -13.58 -7.11 8.32
N SER A 16 -14.45 -8.10 8.07
CA SER A 16 -15.26 -8.74 9.12
C SER A 16 -14.51 -9.94 9.69
N LEU A 17 -14.61 -10.12 11.01
CA LEU A 17 -14.00 -11.24 11.73
C LEU A 17 -15.10 -12.23 12.15
N SER A 18 -14.90 -13.52 11.87
CA SER A 18 -15.79 -14.58 12.34
C SER A 18 -15.44 -14.94 13.79
N THR A 19 -16.31 -14.59 14.73
CA THR A 19 -16.09 -14.78 16.15
C THR A 19 -16.84 -16.00 16.68
N ASP A 20 -16.16 -16.84 17.46
CA ASP A 20 -16.66 -18.09 18.03
C ASP A 20 -16.72 -18.09 19.57
N GLY A 21 -16.35 -16.98 20.20
CA GLY A 21 -16.28 -16.83 21.66
C GLY A 21 -15.03 -17.41 22.31
N SER A 22 -14.11 -17.99 21.51
CA SER A 22 -12.89 -18.65 22.03
C SER A 22 -11.63 -18.20 21.29
N THR A 23 -11.73 -17.90 20.00
CA THR A 23 -10.61 -17.46 19.17
C THR A 23 -10.22 -16.02 19.49
N THR A 24 -8.95 -15.80 19.78
CA THR A 24 -8.39 -14.45 20.04
C THR A 24 -7.56 -13.92 18.88
N ALA A 25 -6.96 -14.79 18.04
CA ALA A 25 -6.04 -14.40 16.98
C ALA A 25 -6.71 -14.50 15.61
N PHE A 26 -6.60 -13.43 14.83
CA PHE A 26 -7.16 -13.32 13.48
C PHE A 26 -6.11 -12.79 12.51
N THR A 27 -6.16 -13.28 11.26
CA THR A 27 -5.32 -12.77 10.18
C THR A 27 -5.93 -11.49 9.62
N LEU A 28 -5.08 -10.51 9.33
CA LEU A 28 -5.46 -9.26 8.69
C LEU A 28 -5.37 -9.38 7.16
N ASP A 29 -6.31 -8.75 6.46
CA ASP A 29 -6.28 -8.69 4.98
C ASP A 29 -5.12 -7.82 4.46
N PHE A 30 -4.65 -6.88 5.28
CA PHE A 30 -3.52 -6.00 4.96
C PHE A 30 -2.52 -5.98 6.10
N THR A 31 -1.23 -5.94 5.77
CA THR A 31 -0.16 -5.74 6.76
C THR A 31 -0.19 -4.29 7.24
N ILE A 32 -0.20 -4.09 8.55
CA ILE A 32 -0.22 -2.77 9.18
C ILE A 32 0.99 -2.59 10.11
N ALA A 33 1.48 -1.37 10.20
CA ALA A 33 2.67 -1.05 11.00
C ALA A 33 2.34 -0.70 12.47
N SER A 34 1.10 -0.31 12.76
CA SER A 34 0.67 0.16 14.09
C SER A 34 -0.76 -0.21 14.37
N THR A 35 -1.08 -0.51 15.64
CA THR A 35 -2.43 -0.71 16.16
C THR A 35 -3.35 0.49 15.93
N THR A 36 -2.76 1.69 15.84
CA THR A 36 -3.49 2.95 15.57
C THR A 36 -3.85 3.15 14.10
N SER A 37 -3.37 2.28 13.20
CA SER A 37 -3.72 2.32 11.76
C SER A 37 -5.07 1.67 11.45
N ILE A 38 -5.71 1.09 12.45
CA ILE A 38 -7.01 0.42 12.32
C ILE A 38 -7.97 0.89 13.40
N LEU A 39 -9.26 0.81 13.09
CA LEU A 39 -10.35 0.95 14.06
C LEU A 39 -11.05 -0.39 14.19
N VAL A 40 -10.98 -0.99 15.36
CA VAL A 40 -11.58 -2.29 15.66
C VAL A 40 -12.88 -2.07 16.44
N LEU A 41 -13.97 -2.68 15.97
CA LEU A 41 -15.25 -2.67 16.65
C LEU A 41 -15.70 -4.10 16.94
N SER A 42 -16.27 -4.32 18.13
CA SER A 42 -16.89 -5.58 18.51
C SER A 42 -18.22 -5.28 19.21
N GLY A 43 -19.32 -5.80 18.67
CA GLY A 43 -20.66 -5.52 19.18
C GLY A 43 -21.02 -4.02 19.19
N GLY A 44 -20.50 -3.25 18.24
CA GLY A 44 -20.72 -1.80 18.16
C GLY A 44 -19.85 -0.97 19.12
N VAL A 45 -18.96 -1.60 19.88
CA VAL A 45 -18.03 -0.93 20.82
C VAL A 45 -16.63 -0.88 20.21
N VAL A 46 -16.04 0.31 20.21
CA VAL A 46 -14.64 0.50 19.78
C VAL A 46 -13.71 -0.17 20.77
N GLN A 47 -12.78 -0.95 20.24
CA GLN A 47 -11.75 -1.64 21.01
C GLN A 47 -10.51 -0.76 21.10
N GLU A 48 -9.98 -0.62 22.32
CA GLU A 48 -8.81 0.25 22.56
C GLU A 48 -7.53 -0.42 22.08
N PRO A 49 -6.73 0.25 21.21
CA PRO A 49 -5.44 -0.24 20.76
C PRO A 49 -4.48 -0.52 21.93
N ASP A 50 -3.70 -1.59 21.82
CA ASP A 50 -2.70 -2.04 22.79
C ASP A 50 -3.24 -2.43 24.18
N VAL A 51 -4.57 -2.28 24.40
CA VAL A 51 -5.28 -2.69 25.60
C VAL A 51 -6.21 -3.86 25.30
N ALA A 52 -7.16 -3.69 24.38
CA ALA A 52 -8.10 -4.72 23.99
C ALA A 52 -7.53 -5.68 22.94
N TYR A 53 -6.54 -5.25 22.17
CA TYR A 53 -5.87 -6.05 21.16
C TYR A 53 -4.44 -5.56 20.90
N THR A 54 -3.61 -6.43 20.35
CA THR A 54 -2.25 -6.14 19.88
C THR A 54 -2.05 -6.68 18.47
N LEU A 55 -0.99 -6.24 17.78
CA LEU A 55 -0.58 -6.82 16.51
C LEU A 55 0.26 -8.08 16.72
N SER A 56 0.17 -9.01 15.78
CA SER A 56 0.97 -10.22 15.70
C SER A 56 1.52 -10.43 14.30
N GLY A 57 2.50 -11.34 14.16
CA GLY A 57 3.06 -11.71 12.86
C GLY A 57 3.69 -10.54 12.07
N GLY A 58 4.27 -9.53 12.78
CA GLY A 58 4.83 -8.36 12.09
C GLY A 58 3.77 -7.48 11.42
N GLY A 59 2.55 -7.43 11.98
CA GLY A 59 1.44 -6.63 11.46
C GLY A 59 0.51 -7.36 10.48
N THR A 60 0.71 -8.67 10.29
CA THR A 60 -0.17 -9.50 9.45
C THR A 60 -1.34 -10.10 10.23
N GLY A 61 -1.39 -9.93 11.54
CA GLY A 61 -2.43 -10.45 12.41
C GLY A 61 -2.75 -9.53 13.56
N ILE A 62 -3.91 -9.76 14.17
CA ILE A 62 -4.40 -9.12 15.38
C ILE A 62 -4.68 -10.19 16.45
N THR A 63 -4.33 -9.90 17.68
CA THR A 63 -4.64 -10.78 18.83
C THR A 63 -5.39 -9.99 19.89
N PHE A 64 -6.61 -10.39 20.18
CA PHE A 64 -7.43 -9.82 21.25
C PHE A 64 -6.95 -10.31 22.61
N THR A 65 -7.00 -9.45 23.61
CA THR A 65 -6.72 -9.78 25.02
C THR A 65 -7.77 -10.75 25.58
N SER A 66 -9.02 -10.64 25.12
CA SER A 66 -10.11 -11.56 25.40
C SER A 66 -10.86 -11.87 24.11
N ALA A 67 -11.25 -13.14 23.93
CA ALA A 67 -11.98 -13.53 22.73
C ALA A 67 -13.28 -12.73 22.58
N PRO A 68 -13.56 -12.15 21.40
CA PRO A 68 -14.86 -11.56 21.13
C PRO A 68 -15.97 -12.62 21.25
N ASN A 69 -17.12 -12.24 21.78
CA ASN A 69 -18.24 -13.17 21.97
C ASN A 69 -18.65 -13.82 20.63
N ALA A 70 -19.12 -15.07 20.71
CA ALA A 70 -19.59 -15.80 19.55
C ALA A 70 -20.71 -15.02 18.81
N ASN A 71 -20.65 -15.02 17.48
CA ASN A 71 -21.63 -14.36 16.61
C ASN A 71 -21.78 -12.84 16.85
N THR A 72 -20.82 -12.21 17.50
CA THR A 72 -20.78 -10.75 17.64
C THR A 72 -20.28 -10.13 16.35
N ASP A 73 -20.97 -9.10 15.83
CA ASP A 73 -20.47 -8.33 14.69
C ASP A 73 -19.16 -7.65 15.09
N THR A 74 -18.06 -8.26 14.68
CA THR A 74 -16.70 -7.79 14.95
C THR A 74 -16.02 -7.51 13.63
N TYR A 75 -15.49 -6.31 13.48
CA TYR A 75 -14.86 -5.90 12.23
C TYR A 75 -13.78 -4.85 12.45
N ILE A 76 -12.97 -4.71 11.45
CA ILE A 76 -11.85 -3.78 11.37
C ILE A 76 -12.09 -2.82 10.23
N HIS A 77 -11.97 -1.52 10.49
CA HIS A 77 -11.75 -0.51 9.46
C HIS A 77 -10.27 -0.16 9.39
N TYR A 78 -9.70 -0.25 8.21
CA TYR A 78 -8.35 0.22 7.95
C TYR A 78 -8.41 1.73 7.71
N LEU A 79 -7.82 2.50 8.64
CA LEU A 79 -7.86 3.97 8.66
C LEU A 79 -6.80 4.58 7.73
N GLY A 80 -6.83 4.19 6.46
CA GLY A 80 -5.82 4.62 5.53
C GLY A 80 -4.48 3.95 5.84
N GLN A 81 -4.05 3.07 4.97
CA GLN A 81 -2.63 2.86 4.85
C GLN A 81 -2.06 4.22 4.48
N ALA A 82 -1.19 4.79 5.32
CA ALA A 82 -0.15 5.60 4.77
C ALA A 82 0.48 4.70 3.71
N ILE A 83 0.03 4.85 2.47
CA ILE A 83 0.88 4.46 1.38
C ILE A 83 2.12 5.26 1.70
N VAL A 84 3.17 4.60 2.20
CA VAL A 84 4.49 5.11 1.99
C VAL A 84 4.55 5.20 0.49
N GLN A 85 4.15 6.36 -0.04
CA GLN A 85 4.61 6.76 -1.32
C GLN A 85 6.13 6.82 -1.13
N ASN A 86 6.79 5.71 -1.34
CA ASN A 86 8.13 5.75 -1.88
C ASN A 86 7.95 6.66 -3.08
N LEU A 87 8.30 7.93 -2.88
CA LEU A 87 8.21 8.96 -3.89
C LEU A 87 8.80 8.37 -5.15
N LEU A 88 7.91 7.89 -6.04
CA LEU A 88 8.27 7.50 -7.38
C LEU A 88 9.65 6.82 -7.50
N ASP A 89 10.00 5.98 -6.51
CA ASP A 89 11.14 5.07 -6.66
C ASP A 89 10.68 3.96 -7.59
N VAL A 90 10.90 4.17 -8.87
CA VAL A 90 10.56 3.20 -9.90
C VAL A 90 11.46 1.96 -9.86
N ASN A 91 12.52 2.00 -9.01
CA ASN A 91 13.40 0.85 -8.69
C ASN A 91 13.74 -0.03 -9.91
N GLY A 92 14.22 0.60 -10.98
CA GLY A 92 14.55 -0.05 -12.25
C GLY A 92 13.36 -0.28 -13.19
N ALA A 93 12.13 0.10 -12.79
CA ALA A 93 11.00 0.12 -13.71
C ALA A 93 10.97 1.44 -14.51
N GLU A 94 10.24 1.45 -15.60
CA GLU A 94 10.08 2.63 -16.43
C GLU A 94 8.98 3.56 -15.91
N LEU A 95 9.24 4.87 -15.92
CA LEU A 95 8.19 5.87 -15.79
C LEU A 95 7.52 6.06 -17.16
N VAL A 96 6.36 5.44 -17.33
CA VAL A 96 5.59 5.50 -18.57
C VAL A 96 4.87 6.84 -18.68
N LEU A 97 5.04 7.53 -19.84
CA LEU A 97 4.51 8.86 -20.09
C LEU A 97 3.30 8.88 -21.04
N ASP A 98 3.06 7.80 -21.77
CA ASP A 98 1.96 7.68 -22.74
C ASP A 98 1.14 6.39 -22.56
N ILE A 99 0.08 6.24 -23.39
CA ILE A 99 -0.92 5.19 -23.18
C ILE A 99 -0.49 3.82 -23.71
N ASP A 100 0.40 3.79 -24.73
CA ASP A 100 0.91 2.58 -25.36
C ASP A 100 2.26 2.13 -24.78
N ALA A 101 2.75 2.88 -23.78
CA ALA A 101 3.92 2.56 -22.95
C ALA A 101 5.24 2.49 -23.73
N ASP A 102 5.34 3.18 -24.85
CA ASP A 102 6.56 3.25 -25.65
C ASP A 102 7.37 4.55 -25.49
N THR A 103 6.82 5.53 -24.74
CA THR A 103 7.49 6.76 -24.32
C THR A 103 7.74 6.74 -22.82
N THR A 104 8.99 6.61 -22.43
CA THR A 104 9.34 6.40 -21.01
C THR A 104 10.61 7.14 -20.58
N ILE A 105 10.78 7.28 -19.27
CA ILE A 105 12.06 7.63 -18.63
C ILE A 105 12.44 6.44 -17.74
N HIS A 106 13.65 5.95 -17.82
CA HIS A 106 14.13 4.84 -17.03
C HIS A 106 15.61 4.95 -16.65
N ALA A 107 16.03 4.12 -15.70
CA ALA A 107 17.40 4.01 -15.22
C ALA A 107 17.71 2.54 -14.96
N ASP A 108 17.80 1.74 -16.02
CA ASP A 108 18.11 0.32 -15.97
C ASP A 108 19.62 0.02 -15.92
N THR A 109 20.41 1.03 -16.23
CA THR A 109 21.85 1.01 -16.13
C THR A 109 22.31 1.93 -15.01
N ASP A 110 23.22 1.46 -14.15
CA ASP A 110 23.76 2.23 -13.04
C ASP A 110 24.39 3.53 -13.50
N ASP A 111 24.09 4.65 -12.81
CA ASP A 111 24.56 6.00 -13.14
C ASP A 111 24.13 6.53 -14.54
N GLN A 112 23.01 6.01 -15.09
CA GLN A 112 22.47 6.44 -16.38
C GLN A 112 20.95 6.68 -16.28
N ILE A 113 20.46 7.73 -16.95
CA ILE A 113 19.04 7.98 -17.17
C ILE A 113 18.79 8.01 -18.66
N ASP A 114 17.85 7.19 -19.12
CA ASP A 114 17.49 7.06 -20.52
C ASP A 114 16.09 7.59 -20.78
N PHE A 115 15.93 8.22 -21.96
CA PHE A 115 14.65 8.67 -22.49
C PHE A 115 14.34 7.83 -23.72
N LYS A 116 13.21 7.14 -23.68
CA LYS A 116 12.71 6.30 -24.76
C LYS A 116 11.54 6.99 -25.46
N LEU A 117 11.56 6.99 -26.78
CA LEU A 117 10.46 7.43 -27.63
C LEU A 117 10.19 6.34 -28.68
N GLY A 118 8.95 5.93 -28.83
CA GLY A 118 8.57 4.89 -29.79
C GLY A 118 9.30 3.56 -29.54
N GLY A 119 9.53 3.21 -28.26
CA GLY A 119 10.19 1.98 -27.84
C GLY A 119 11.71 1.95 -28.00
N SER A 120 12.34 3.08 -28.39
CA SER A 120 13.81 3.18 -28.56
C SER A 120 14.40 4.31 -27.71
N ASP A 121 15.58 4.07 -27.15
CA ASP A 121 16.31 5.10 -26.41
C ASP A 121 16.80 6.18 -27.39
N VAL A 122 16.46 7.42 -27.08
CA VAL A 122 16.82 8.57 -27.95
C VAL A 122 17.79 9.54 -27.29
N ILE A 123 17.87 9.54 -25.96
CA ILE A 123 18.80 10.33 -25.16
C ILE A 123 19.19 9.55 -23.94
N ALA A 124 20.48 9.50 -23.61
CA ALA A 124 21.01 9.00 -22.36
C ALA A 124 21.82 10.07 -21.63
N PHE A 125 21.55 10.29 -20.36
CA PHE A 125 22.38 11.07 -19.45
C PHE A 125 23.28 10.14 -18.69
N LYS A 126 24.58 10.29 -18.86
CA LYS A 126 25.62 9.47 -18.22
C LYS A 126 26.57 10.37 -17.42
N THR A 127 27.36 9.76 -16.54
CA THR A 127 28.41 10.47 -15.78
C THR A 127 29.41 11.19 -16.69
N THR A 128 29.56 10.75 -17.95
CA THR A 128 30.43 11.33 -18.99
C THR A 128 29.78 12.41 -19.83
N GLY A 129 28.46 12.68 -19.66
CA GLY A 129 27.68 13.67 -20.39
C GLY A 129 26.43 13.12 -21.05
N ILE A 130 25.86 13.90 -21.96
CA ILE A 130 24.68 13.53 -22.76
C ILE A 130 25.14 12.70 -23.96
N HIS A 131 24.48 11.56 -24.15
CA HIS A 131 24.73 10.68 -25.29
C HIS A 131 23.47 10.56 -26.14
N LEU A 132 23.63 10.72 -27.45
CA LEU A 132 22.58 10.46 -28.45
C LEU A 132 22.93 9.11 -29.09
N PRO A 133 22.04 8.11 -29.06
CA PRO A 133 22.25 6.87 -29.80
C PRO A 133 22.37 7.15 -31.31
N ASP A 134 23.22 6.40 -31.99
CA ASP A 134 23.42 6.47 -33.45
C ASP A 134 22.20 5.90 -34.20
#